data_6e2e9213688816ea9475a89cbaba8096
#
_entry.id   6e2e9213688816ea9475a89cbaba8096
#
_cell.length_a   1.000
_cell.length_b   1.000
_cell.length_c   1.000
_cell.angle_alpha   90.00
_cell.angle_beta   90.00
_cell.angle_gamma   90.00
#
_symmetry.space_group_name_H-M   'P 1'
#
loop_
_entity.id
_entity.type
_entity.pdbx_description
1 polymer ?
#
loop_
_entity_poly.entity_id
_entity_poly.type
_entity_poly.pdbx_seq_one_letter_code
_entity_poly.pdbx_strand_id
1 'polypeptide(L)'
;MKLQKPKGTQDILPGDSAKWQYVEGFARKVFARYHYDEIRTPIFEHYEVISRSVGDTTDIVTKEMYDFYDKGDRHITLRPEGTAPVVRSYVENKLFAPEVQKPSKFYYIGPMFRYERPQAGRLRQFHQIGVECFGSSNPATDVETIAMAAQFLKELGIDNVTLHLNTLGS
;
A
#
# COMPACT_ATOMS: atom_id res chain seq x y z
N MET A 1 -0.56 25.84 25.94
CA MET A 1 -0.93 24.57 25.29
C MET A 1 0.34 23.74 25.12
N LYS A 2 0.39 22.48 25.60
CA LYS A 2 1.55 21.61 25.41
C LYS A 2 1.49 21.03 23.99
N LEU A 3 2.51 21.29 23.18
CA LEU A 3 2.60 20.75 21.83
C LEU A 3 2.85 19.25 21.90
N GLN A 4 2.04 18.47 21.21
CA GLN A 4 2.11 17.01 21.16
C GLN A 4 1.81 16.54 19.72
N LYS A 5 2.27 15.33 19.39
CA LYS A 5 1.92 14.69 18.11
C LYS A 5 0.41 14.53 17.96
N PRO A 6 -0.13 14.59 16.74
CA PRO A 6 -1.54 14.33 16.48
C PRO A 6 -1.98 12.95 16.98
N LYS A 7 -3.23 12.86 17.44
CA LYS A 7 -3.81 11.58 17.89
C LYS A 7 -3.80 10.54 16.76
N GLY A 8 -3.32 9.34 17.06
CA GLY A 8 -3.23 8.25 16.09
C GLY A 8 -1.98 8.31 15.21
N THR A 9 -1.00 9.14 15.56
CA THR A 9 0.31 9.15 14.92
C THR A 9 1.42 8.73 15.90
N GLN A 10 2.54 8.32 15.36
CA GLN A 10 3.70 7.92 16.14
C GLN A 10 4.99 8.42 15.50
N ASP A 11 5.91 8.93 16.32
CA ASP A 11 7.28 9.19 15.90
C ASP A 11 8.07 7.87 15.92
N ILE A 12 8.86 7.64 14.89
CA ILE A 12 9.81 6.53 14.85
C ILE A 12 11.19 7.09 15.23
N LEU A 13 11.56 6.89 16.47
CA LEU A 13 12.78 7.48 17.05
C LEU A 13 14.02 6.63 16.75
N PRO A 14 15.25 7.20 16.92
CA PRO A 14 16.49 6.45 16.88
C PRO A 14 16.43 5.21 17.79
N GLY A 15 16.90 4.07 17.31
CA GLY A 15 16.72 2.77 17.96
C GLY A 15 15.56 1.98 17.34
N ASP A 16 14.37 2.52 17.32
CA ASP A 16 13.25 1.86 16.62
C ASP A 16 13.37 2.00 15.10
N SER A 17 13.89 3.12 14.59
CA SER A 17 14.12 3.31 13.16
C SER A 17 15.02 2.24 12.54
N ALA A 18 15.96 1.68 13.30
CA ALA A 18 16.80 0.57 12.83
C ALA A 18 16.01 -0.70 12.54
N LYS A 19 14.96 -0.99 13.31
CA LYS A 19 14.05 -2.13 13.07
C LYS A 19 13.23 -1.91 11.80
N TRP A 20 12.76 -0.68 11.58
CA TRP A 20 12.05 -0.31 10.36
C TRP A 20 12.93 -0.47 9.13
N GLN A 21 14.15 0.08 9.16
CA GLN A 21 15.12 -0.05 8.08
C GLN A 21 15.46 -1.52 7.78
N TYR A 22 15.58 -2.34 8.81
CA TYR A 22 15.82 -3.78 8.65
C TYR A 22 14.68 -4.46 7.90
N VAL A 23 13.42 -4.27 8.36
CA VAL A 23 12.24 -4.88 7.74
C VAL A 23 12.04 -4.40 6.31
N GLU A 24 12.15 -3.08 6.08
CA GLU A 24 12.03 -2.49 4.74
C GLU A 24 13.15 -2.96 3.81
N GLY A 25 14.38 -2.99 4.28
CA GLY A 25 15.53 -3.48 3.51
C GLY A 25 15.41 -4.96 3.17
N PHE A 26 14.86 -5.74 4.10
CA PHE A 26 14.57 -7.15 3.88
C PHE A 26 13.45 -7.35 2.85
N ALA A 27 12.35 -6.59 2.94
CA ALA A 27 11.27 -6.61 1.96
C ALA A 27 11.79 -6.35 0.54
N ARG A 28 12.62 -5.31 0.36
CA ARG A 28 13.25 -5.00 -0.93
C ARG A 28 14.07 -6.16 -1.50
N LYS A 29 14.81 -6.88 -0.66
CA LYS A 29 15.56 -8.07 -1.08
C LYS A 29 14.65 -9.21 -1.52
N VAL A 30 13.56 -9.45 -0.81
CA VAL A 30 12.58 -10.47 -1.19
C VAL A 30 11.94 -10.10 -2.52
N PHE A 31 11.44 -8.87 -2.67
CA PHE A 31 10.77 -8.41 -3.90
C PHE A 31 11.69 -8.47 -5.12
N ALA A 32 12.97 -8.11 -4.96
CA ALA A 32 13.94 -8.21 -6.04
C ALA A 32 14.12 -9.67 -6.55
N ARG A 33 14.05 -10.68 -5.67
CA ARG A 33 14.12 -12.11 -6.07
C ARG A 33 12.94 -12.54 -6.93
N TYR A 34 11.79 -11.85 -6.80
CA TYR A 34 10.57 -12.09 -7.57
C TYR A 34 10.39 -11.09 -8.73
N HIS A 35 11.41 -10.27 -9.00
CA HIS A 35 11.43 -9.27 -10.07
C HIS A 35 10.33 -8.21 -9.94
N TYR A 36 10.07 -7.75 -8.70
CA TYR A 36 9.23 -6.59 -8.44
C TYR A 36 10.08 -5.34 -8.36
N ASP A 37 9.72 -4.30 -9.09
CA ASP A 37 10.36 -2.99 -9.08
C ASP A 37 9.66 -2.02 -8.14
N GLU A 38 10.43 -1.13 -7.50
CA GLU A 38 9.86 -0.12 -6.60
C GLU A 38 9.08 0.93 -7.39
N ILE A 39 7.83 1.19 -6.98
CA ILE A 39 7.05 2.34 -7.43
C ILE A 39 6.75 3.26 -6.25
N ARG A 40 6.94 4.57 -6.42
CA ARG A 40 6.61 5.58 -5.42
C ARG A 40 5.59 6.54 -6.00
N THR A 41 4.43 6.61 -5.35
CA THR A 41 3.36 7.54 -5.70
C THR A 41 3.29 8.68 -4.68
N PRO A 42 2.71 9.84 -5.04
CA PRO A 42 2.49 10.93 -4.09
C PRO A 42 1.72 10.48 -2.85
N ILE A 43 1.98 11.15 -1.71
CA ILE A 43 1.26 10.88 -0.46
C ILE A 43 -0.18 11.38 -0.52
N PHE A 44 -0.45 12.45 -1.27
CA PHE A 44 -1.79 12.95 -1.55
C PHE A 44 -2.18 12.68 -2.99
N GLU A 45 -3.47 12.46 -3.20
CA GLU A 45 -4.04 12.08 -4.50
C GLU A 45 -5.36 12.84 -4.72
N HIS A 46 -5.85 12.89 -5.94
CA HIS A 46 -7.20 13.34 -6.19
C HIS A 46 -8.22 12.41 -5.50
N TYR A 47 -9.20 13.01 -4.82
CA TYR A 47 -10.26 12.26 -4.12
C TYR A 47 -10.90 11.20 -5.01
N GLU A 48 -11.19 11.56 -6.27
CA GLU A 48 -11.85 10.70 -7.24
C GLU A 48 -11.05 9.44 -7.61
N VAL A 49 -9.71 9.47 -7.52
CA VAL A 49 -8.87 8.30 -7.77
C VAL A 49 -9.14 7.24 -6.72
N ILE A 50 -9.25 7.66 -5.46
CA ILE A 50 -9.51 6.75 -4.35
C ILE A 50 -10.96 6.27 -4.36
N SER A 51 -11.92 7.18 -4.50
CA SER A 51 -13.34 6.83 -4.45
C SER A 51 -13.74 5.84 -5.55
N ARG A 52 -13.22 6.01 -6.77
CA ARG A 52 -13.45 5.08 -7.88
C ARG A 52 -12.86 3.69 -7.65
N SER A 53 -11.69 3.61 -7.01
CA SER A 53 -10.99 2.34 -6.81
C SER A 53 -11.54 1.56 -5.62
N VAL A 54 -11.76 2.24 -4.51
CA VAL A 54 -12.19 1.62 -3.25
C VAL A 54 -13.72 1.44 -3.20
N GLY A 55 -14.46 2.31 -3.90
CA GLY A 55 -15.92 2.34 -3.96
C GLY A 55 -16.52 3.39 -3.03
N ASP A 56 -17.40 4.21 -3.57
CA ASP A 56 -17.99 5.38 -2.90
C ASP A 56 -18.81 5.03 -1.64
N THR A 57 -19.25 3.79 -1.51
CA THR A 57 -20.08 3.31 -0.39
C THR A 57 -19.29 2.64 0.72
N THR A 58 -17.98 2.48 0.56
CA THR A 58 -17.14 1.84 1.58
C THR A 58 -16.93 2.75 2.78
N ASP A 59 -16.73 2.17 3.97
CA ASP A 59 -16.39 2.93 5.17
C ASP A 59 -15.11 3.76 5.02
N ILE A 60 -14.15 3.27 4.24
CA ILE A 60 -12.92 4.00 3.96
C ILE A 60 -13.24 5.35 3.30
N VAL A 61 -14.03 5.34 2.22
CA VAL A 61 -14.36 6.56 1.47
C VAL A 61 -15.32 7.45 2.25
N THR A 62 -16.33 6.88 2.93
CA THR A 62 -17.38 7.67 3.58
C THR A 62 -16.99 8.24 4.94
N LYS A 63 -16.03 7.62 5.66
CA LYS A 63 -15.75 7.96 7.06
C LYS A 63 -14.27 8.12 7.42
N GLU A 64 -13.36 7.54 6.64
CA GLU A 64 -11.97 7.38 7.08
C GLU A 64 -10.95 8.15 6.24
N MET A 65 -11.37 8.81 5.17
CA MET A 65 -10.46 9.61 4.36
C MET A 65 -10.10 10.94 5.03
N TYR A 66 -8.83 11.32 4.90
CA TYR A 66 -8.35 12.67 5.21
C TYR A 66 -8.40 13.48 3.92
N ASP A 67 -9.54 14.07 3.62
CA ASP A 67 -9.75 14.85 2.41
C ASP A 67 -9.91 16.35 2.71
N PHE A 68 -9.54 17.17 1.75
CA PHE A 68 -9.56 18.61 1.86
C PHE A 68 -9.52 19.25 0.47
N TYR A 69 -9.87 20.53 0.38
CA TYR A 69 -9.68 21.33 -0.83
C TYR A 69 -8.34 22.06 -0.75
N ASP A 70 -7.56 21.99 -1.80
CA ASP A 70 -6.30 22.73 -1.89
C ASP A 70 -6.57 24.21 -2.29
N LYS A 71 -5.50 25.03 -2.40
CA LYS A 71 -5.61 26.45 -2.77
C LYS A 71 -6.15 26.67 -4.18
N GLY A 72 -6.20 25.67 -5.02
CA GLY A 72 -6.77 25.69 -6.37
C GLY A 72 -8.17 25.09 -6.44
N ASP A 73 -8.83 24.93 -5.31
CA ASP A 73 -10.19 24.35 -5.16
C ASP A 73 -10.30 22.92 -5.73
N ARG A 74 -9.22 22.15 -5.65
CA ARG A 74 -9.19 20.74 -6.06
C ARG A 74 -9.41 19.86 -4.85
N HIS A 75 -10.33 18.87 -4.98
CA HIS A 75 -10.61 17.91 -3.93
C HIS A 75 -9.48 16.86 -3.85
N ILE A 76 -8.72 16.92 -2.78
CA ILE A 76 -7.51 16.12 -2.54
C ILE A 76 -7.73 15.27 -1.30
N THR A 77 -7.10 14.11 -1.25
CA THR A 77 -7.06 13.25 -0.07
C THR A 77 -5.65 12.76 0.21
N LEU A 78 -5.33 12.54 1.48
CA LEU A 78 -4.18 11.71 1.83
C LEU A 78 -4.51 10.26 1.47
N ARG A 79 -3.58 9.55 0.83
CA ARG A 79 -3.82 8.18 0.36
C ARG A 79 -4.15 7.23 1.52
N PRO A 80 -5.31 6.54 1.52
CA PRO A 80 -5.69 5.58 2.56
C PRO A 80 -5.13 4.17 2.31
N GLU A 81 -4.60 3.92 1.11
CA GLU A 81 -4.03 2.65 0.64
C GLU A 81 -3.14 2.91 -0.58
N GLY A 82 -2.44 1.89 -1.08
CA GLY A 82 -1.45 2.06 -2.15
C GLY A 82 -1.92 1.62 -3.54
N THR A 83 -2.92 0.75 -3.66
CA THR A 83 -3.34 0.18 -4.95
C THR A 83 -3.88 1.23 -5.91
N ALA A 84 -4.81 2.08 -5.49
CA ALA A 84 -5.41 3.11 -6.35
C ALA A 84 -4.39 4.09 -6.92
N PRO A 85 -3.44 4.64 -6.12
CA PRO A 85 -2.35 5.47 -6.65
C PRO A 85 -1.45 4.74 -7.66
N VAL A 86 -1.16 3.46 -7.44
CA VAL A 86 -0.37 2.66 -8.38
C VAL A 86 -1.13 2.43 -9.68
N VAL A 87 -2.42 2.09 -9.62
CA VAL A 87 -3.28 1.95 -10.81
C VAL A 87 -3.34 3.25 -11.60
N ARG A 88 -3.55 4.40 -10.93
CA ARG A 88 -3.52 5.71 -11.58
C ARG A 88 -2.19 5.94 -12.29
N SER A 89 -1.07 5.68 -11.60
CA SER A 89 0.28 5.83 -12.18
C SER A 89 0.50 4.89 -13.37
N TYR A 90 0.03 3.65 -13.29
CA TYR A 90 0.09 2.66 -14.37
C TYR A 90 -0.63 3.14 -15.63
N VAL A 91 -1.82 3.71 -15.46
CA VAL A 91 -2.63 4.24 -16.57
C VAL A 91 -2.03 5.53 -17.14
N GLU A 92 -1.70 6.50 -16.27
CA GLU A 92 -1.17 7.81 -16.66
C GLU A 92 0.15 7.70 -17.45
N ASN A 93 1.04 6.81 -17.02
CA ASN A 93 2.33 6.58 -17.68
C ASN A 93 2.27 5.52 -18.78
N LYS A 94 1.07 5.06 -19.16
CA LYS A 94 0.84 4.06 -20.22
C LYS A 94 1.65 2.76 -20.05
N LEU A 95 1.85 2.34 -18.80
CA LEU A 95 2.60 1.11 -18.51
C LEU A 95 1.87 -0.16 -18.96
N PHE A 96 0.63 -0.03 -19.45
CA PHE A 96 -0.12 -1.10 -20.12
C PHE A 96 0.25 -1.28 -21.60
N ALA A 97 1.01 -0.38 -22.20
CA ALA A 97 1.33 -0.40 -23.61
C ALA A 97 2.04 -1.71 -24.04
N PRO A 98 1.85 -2.18 -25.29
CA PRO A 98 2.40 -3.46 -25.76
C PRO A 98 3.91 -3.58 -25.66
N GLU A 99 4.64 -2.47 -25.78
CA GLU A 99 6.10 -2.39 -25.68
C GLU A 99 6.63 -2.54 -24.25
N VAL A 100 5.77 -2.42 -23.25
CA VAL A 100 6.14 -2.62 -21.84
C VAL A 100 6.09 -4.10 -21.49
N GLN A 101 7.16 -4.59 -20.87
CA GLN A 101 7.25 -5.99 -20.43
C GLN A 101 6.09 -6.38 -19.52
N LYS A 102 5.52 -7.56 -19.76
CA LYS A 102 4.45 -8.16 -18.96
C LYS A 102 4.90 -9.49 -18.34
N PRO A 103 4.41 -9.83 -17.14
CA PRO A 103 3.63 -8.98 -16.25
C PRO A 103 4.44 -7.79 -15.71
N SER A 104 3.79 -6.64 -15.50
CA SER A 104 4.39 -5.52 -14.82
C SER A 104 4.22 -5.72 -13.31
N LYS A 105 5.32 -5.80 -12.58
CA LYS A 105 5.37 -6.14 -11.15
C LYS A 105 5.93 -4.98 -10.36
N PHE A 106 5.15 -4.42 -9.46
CA PHE A 106 5.55 -3.27 -8.64
C PHE A 106 5.38 -3.57 -7.15
N TYR A 107 6.28 -3.02 -6.33
CA TYR A 107 6.08 -2.94 -4.90
C TYR A 107 6.18 -1.49 -4.42
N TYR A 108 5.52 -1.21 -3.30
CA TYR A 108 5.63 0.08 -2.62
C TYR A 108 5.78 -0.12 -1.11
N ILE A 109 6.47 0.81 -0.48
CA ILE A 109 6.63 0.87 0.98
C ILE A 109 6.42 2.34 1.38
N GLY A 110 5.49 2.60 2.28
CA GLY A 110 5.28 3.96 2.72
C GLY A 110 4.07 4.19 3.62
N PRO A 111 3.89 5.44 4.07
CA PRO A 111 2.80 5.81 4.95
C PRO A 111 1.47 5.89 4.22
N MET A 112 0.41 5.46 4.92
CA MET A 112 -0.99 5.57 4.53
C MET A 112 -1.76 6.23 5.67
N PHE A 113 -2.97 6.76 5.38
CA PHE A 113 -3.71 7.61 6.29
C PHE A 113 -5.18 7.23 6.32
N ARG A 114 -5.71 6.88 7.51
CA ARG A 114 -7.14 6.61 7.72
C ARG A 114 -7.62 7.22 9.03
N TYR A 115 -8.73 7.93 9.00
CA TYR A 115 -9.34 8.52 10.19
C TYR A 115 -10.09 7.46 11.01
N GLU A 116 -9.37 6.44 11.43
CA GLU A 116 -9.91 5.38 12.27
C GLU A 116 -9.85 5.74 13.76
N ARG A 117 -10.62 5.02 14.57
CA ARG A 117 -10.48 5.09 16.02
C ARG A 117 -9.16 4.44 16.42
N PRO A 118 -8.18 5.20 16.95
CA PRO A 118 -6.89 4.66 17.31
C PRO A 118 -7.01 3.60 18.42
N GLN A 119 -6.34 2.48 18.22
CA GLN A 119 -6.21 1.40 19.20
C GLN A 119 -4.86 0.69 18.99
N ALA A 120 -4.54 -0.30 19.83
CA ALA A 120 -3.32 -1.08 19.65
C ALA A 120 -3.28 -1.72 18.25
N GLY A 121 -2.20 -1.45 17.51
CA GLY A 121 -2.03 -1.92 16.13
C GLY A 121 -2.83 -1.16 15.06
N ARG A 122 -3.66 -0.17 15.43
CA ARG A 122 -4.36 0.70 14.47
C ARG A 122 -4.04 2.17 14.71
N LEU A 123 -3.30 2.75 13.80
CA LEU A 123 -2.93 4.16 13.78
C LEU A 123 -3.66 4.88 12.64
N ARG A 124 -3.76 6.20 12.75
CA ARG A 124 -4.27 7.08 11.68
C ARG A 124 -3.26 7.32 10.58
N GLN A 125 -1.98 7.30 10.95
CA GLN A 125 -0.88 7.16 10.01
C GLN A 125 -0.21 5.82 10.28
N PHE A 126 -0.19 4.94 9.28
CA PHE A 126 0.40 3.61 9.35
C PHE A 126 1.22 3.35 8.09
N HIS A 127 2.06 2.31 8.07
CA HIS A 127 2.84 1.95 6.90
C HIS A 127 2.27 0.71 6.25
N GLN A 128 2.27 0.70 4.93
CA GLN A 128 2.00 -0.47 4.13
C GLN A 128 3.24 -0.88 3.36
N ILE A 129 3.44 -2.20 3.27
CA ILE A 129 4.24 -2.87 2.26
C ILE A 129 3.24 -3.56 1.34
N GLY A 130 3.20 -3.18 0.08
CA GLY A 130 2.27 -3.74 -0.88
C GLY A 130 2.93 -4.09 -2.20
N VAL A 131 2.29 -4.98 -2.94
CA VAL A 131 2.71 -5.40 -4.27
C VAL A 131 1.53 -5.39 -5.23
N GLU A 132 1.79 -5.05 -6.48
CA GLU A 132 0.81 -5.05 -7.56
C GLU A 132 1.40 -5.76 -8.77
N CYS A 133 0.61 -6.60 -9.42
CA CYS A 133 1.00 -7.31 -10.63
C CYS A 133 -0.06 -7.12 -11.71
N PHE A 134 0.32 -6.57 -12.85
CA PHE A 134 -0.58 -6.26 -13.96
C PHE A 134 -0.21 -7.01 -15.23
N GLY A 135 -1.23 -7.38 -16.01
CA GLY A 135 -1.06 -7.93 -17.35
C GLY A 135 -0.75 -9.43 -17.39
N SER A 136 -1.17 -10.18 -16.36
CA SER A 136 -1.17 -11.63 -16.37
C SER A 136 -2.56 -12.17 -16.03
N SER A 137 -3.04 -13.14 -16.80
CA SER A 137 -4.24 -13.94 -16.50
C SER A 137 -3.87 -15.35 -15.99
N ASN A 138 -2.59 -15.63 -15.80
CA ASN A 138 -2.13 -16.94 -15.38
C ASN A 138 -2.26 -17.10 -13.85
N PRO A 139 -2.97 -18.11 -13.34
CA PRO A 139 -3.10 -18.37 -11.90
C PRO A 139 -1.76 -18.54 -11.18
N ALA A 140 -0.71 -18.92 -11.89
CA ALA A 140 0.65 -19.01 -11.31
C ALA A 140 1.15 -17.66 -10.77
N THR A 141 0.66 -16.54 -11.29
CA THR A 141 0.99 -15.18 -10.80
C THR A 141 0.41 -14.96 -9.40
N ASP A 142 -0.81 -15.41 -9.15
CA ASP A 142 -1.44 -15.33 -7.82
C ASP A 142 -0.69 -16.22 -6.82
N VAL A 143 -0.35 -17.44 -7.23
CA VAL A 143 0.44 -18.38 -6.42
C VAL A 143 1.82 -17.79 -6.09
N GLU A 144 2.49 -17.16 -7.05
CA GLU A 144 3.79 -16.50 -6.83
C GLU A 144 3.68 -15.40 -5.77
N THR A 145 2.65 -14.56 -5.86
CA THR A 145 2.42 -13.46 -4.90
C THR A 145 2.18 -14.00 -3.49
N ILE A 146 1.36 -15.06 -3.37
CA ILE A 146 1.09 -15.74 -2.09
C ILE A 146 2.37 -16.36 -1.52
N ALA A 147 3.13 -17.07 -2.36
CA ALA A 147 4.38 -17.71 -1.97
C ALA A 147 5.42 -16.69 -1.51
N MET A 148 5.52 -15.56 -2.21
CA MET A 148 6.41 -14.46 -1.85
C MET A 148 6.05 -13.88 -0.48
N ALA A 149 4.77 -13.65 -0.20
CA ALA A 149 4.31 -13.15 1.10
C ALA A 149 4.62 -14.15 2.22
N ALA A 150 4.35 -15.44 2.00
CA ALA A 150 4.67 -16.51 2.95
C ALA A 150 6.18 -16.60 3.21
N GLN A 151 7.00 -16.52 2.17
CA GLN A 151 8.46 -16.53 2.29
C GLN A 151 8.98 -15.32 3.05
N PHE A 152 8.44 -14.11 2.77
CA PHE A 152 8.79 -12.89 3.49
C PHE A 152 8.58 -13.06 4.99
N LEU A 153 7.41 -13.54 5.42
CA LEU A 153 7.11 -13.76 6.82
C LEU A 153 8.00 -14.83 7.46
N LYS A 154 8.18 -15.96 6.78
CA LYS A 154 9.02 -17.07 7.26
C LYS A 154 10.47 -16.64 7.46
N GLU A 155 11.04 -15.93 6.49
CA GLU A 155 12.44 -15.47 6.57
C GLU A 155 12.64 -14.35 7.61
N LEU A 156 11.57 -13.65 8.01
CA LEU A 156 11.58 -12.73 9.17
C LEU A 156 11.46 -13.47 10.52
N GLY A 157 11.33 -14.81 10.51
CA GLY A 157 11.15 -15.62 11.72
C GLY A 157 9.71 -15.66 12.23
N ILE A 158 8.73 -15.33 11.38
CA ILE A 158 7.30 -15.42 11.69
C ILE A 158 6.77 -16.73 11.12
N ASP A 159 6.92 -17.82 11.89
CA ASP A 159 6.59 -19.17 11.42
C ASP A 159 5.13 -19.59 11.69
N ASN A 160 4.45 -18.91 12.60
CA ASN A 160 3.09 -19.26 13.00
C ASN A 160 2.04 -18.52 12.13
N VAL A 161 2.04 -18.81 10.82
CA VAL A 161 1.17 -18.21 9.83
C VAL A 161 0.29 -19.25 9.18
N THR A 162 -1.03 -18.96 9.06
CA THR A 162 -1.98 -19.81 8.35
C THR A 162 -2.51 -19.07 7.13
N LEU A 163 -2.44 -19.74 5.97
CA LEU A 163 -3.02 -19.21 4.73
C LEU A 163 -4.52 -19.54 4.67
N HIS A 164 -5.35 -18.52 4.55
CA HIS A 164 -6.77 -18.67 4.23
C HIS A 164 -7.01 -18.16 2.82
N LEU A 165 -7.47 -19.06 1.93
CA LEU A 165 -7.86 -18.71 0.56
C LEU A 165 -9.37 -18.51 0.47
N ASN A 166 -9.78 -17.47 -0.20
CA ASN A 166 -11.18 -17.17 -0.49
C ASN A 166 -11.31 -16.65 -1.93
N THR A 167 -12.50 -16.71 -2.49
CA THR A 167 -12.84 -16.14 -3.80
C THR A 167 -14.08 -15.27 -3.68
N LEU A 168 -14.04 -14.13 -4.38
CA LEU A 168 -15.18 -13.23 -4.53
C LEU A 168 -15.86 -13.42 -5.89
N GLY A 169 -15.41 -14.39 -6.67
CA GLY A 169 -16.00 -14.73 -7.97
C GLY A 169 -17.37 -15.36 -7.82
N SER A 170 -18.27 -15.01 -8.73
CA SER A 170 -19.56 -15.68 -8.94
C SER A 170 -19.38 -17.01 -9.67
#